data_71acc8129c286bbe7fca733e2277e29a
#
_entry.id   71acc8129c286bbe7fca733e2277e29a
#
_cell.length_a   1.000
_cell.length_b   1.000
_cell.length_c   1.000
_cell.angle_alpha   90.00
_cell.angle_beta   90.00
_cell.angle_gamma   90.00
#
_symmetry.space_group_name_H-M   'P 1'
#
loop_
_entity.id
_entity.type
_entity.pdbx_description
1 polymer ?
#
loop_
_entity_poly.entity_id
_entity_poly.type
_entity_poly.pdbx_seq_one_letter_code
_entity_poly.pdbx_strand_id
1 'polypeptide(L)'
;MLYGHGDDFYNAKNEVKINFSSNVWHGANLDKLKEHLIEHFEKLTRYPEPDAATLKRLLARRYEIKEENIVVTNGSITAFYLLAQAWRGAKSMIAIPSFSEYEDACRLHEHEISFFPTSDDLSELSLELSLIHI
;
A
#
# COMPACT_ATOMS: atom_id res chain seq x y z
N MET A 1 7.49 -1.93 16.95
CA MET A 1 7.03 -1.25 15.72
C MET A 1 6.65 0.19 16.03
N LEU A 2 6.81 1.13 15.13
CA LEU A 2 6.34 2.51 15.32
C LEU A 2 4.83 2.50 15.04
N TYR A 3 4.04 2.89 16.04
CA TYR A 3 2.60 3.01 15.90
C TYR A 3 2.26 4.42 15.42
N GLY A 4 1.30 4.52 14.51
CA GLY A 4 0.77 5.77 13.96
C GLY A 4 1.11 5.97 12.48
N HIS A 5 0.36 6.85 11.85
CA HIS A 5 0.57 7.27 10.47
C HIS A 5 1.41 8.53 10.41
N GLY A 6 2.23 8.67 9.35
CA GLY A 6 2.89 9.92 9.06
C GLY A 6 1.88 11.04 8.70
N ASP A 7 2.36 12.28 8.62
CA ASP A 7 1.54 13.48 8.35
C ASP A 7 0.47 13.82 9.39
N ASP A 8 0.57 13.31 10.61
CA ASP A 8 -0.32 13.71 11.70
C ASP A 8 0.08 15.08 12.26
N PHE A 9 -0.29 16.13 11.55
CA PHE A 9 -0.06 17.52 11.99
C PHE A 9 -1.07 17.99 13.04
N TYR A 10 -2.18 17.31 13.23
CA TYR A 10 -3.23 17.70 14.15
C TYR A 10 -2.77 17.65 15.62
N ASN A 11 -1.83 16.75 15.91
CA ASN A 11 -1.26 16.59 17.26
C ASN A 11 0.12 17.24 17.40
N ALA A 12 0.65 17.90 16.37
CA ALA A 12 1.94 18.56 16.42
C ALA A 12 1.85 19.81 17.31
N LYS A 13 2.61 19.85 18.41
CA LYS A 13 2.65 20.99 19.34
C LYS A 13 3.38 22.21 18.77
N ASN A 14 4.23 22.01 17.77
CA ASN A 14 5.05 23.05 17.16
C ASN A 14 4.90 23.00 15.63
N GLU A 15 5.23 24.10 14.96
CA GLU A 15 5.30 24.16 13.51
C GLU A 15 6.32 23.14 13.00
N VAL A 16 5.89 22.26 12.10
CA VAL A 16 6.74 21.27 11.45
C VAL A 16 7.44 21.92 10.26
N LYS A 17 8.73 22.21 10.38
CA LYS A 17 9.55 22.82 9.31
C LYS A 17 10.01 21.82 8.27
N ILE A 18 10.29 20.59 8.69
CA ILE A 18 10.78 19.53 7.82
C ILE A 18 10.02 18.25 8.19
N ASN A 19 9.35 17.64 7.20
CA ASN A 19 8.56 16.44 7.39
C ASN A 19 9.25 15.23 6.74
N PHE A 20 9.65 14.26 7.56
CA PHE A 20 10.18 12.96 7.14
C PHE A 20 9.22 11.81 7.50
N SER A 21 8.00 12.11 7.94
CA SER A 21 7.06 11.11 8.43
C SER A 21 6.21 10.46 7.32
N SER A 22 6.25 10.99 6.10
CA SER A 22 5.51 10.43 4.97
C SER A 22 6.31 10.50 3.67
N ASN A 23 5.91 9.67 2.70
CA ASN A 23 6.49 9.63 1.36
C ASN A 23 5.73 10.52 0.35
N VAL A 24 4.90 11.45 0.85
CA VAL A 24 4.16 12.36 -0.02
C VAL A 24 5.13 13.36 -0.66
N TRP A 25 5.14 13.40 -1.97
CA TRP A 25 5.95 14.36 -2.70
C TRP A 25 5.25 15.72 -2.79
N HIS A 26 5.54 16.60 -1.86
CA HIS A 26 4.95 17.95 -1.77
C HIS A 26 5.30 18.88 -2.95
N GLY A 27 6.37 18.58 -3.70
CA GLY A 27 6.76 19.32 -4.90
C GLY A 27 6.08 18.89 -6.19
N ALA A 28 5.12 17.95 -6.13
CA ALA A 28 4.40 17.50 -7.31
C ALA A 28 3.54 18.62 -7.92
N ASN A 29 3.71 18.89 -9.22
CA ASN A 29 2.77 19.74 -9.93
C ASN A 29 1.52 18.93 -10.27
N LEU A 30 0.41 19.29 -9.64
CA LEU A 30 -0.89 18.62 -9.79
C LEU A 30 -1.86 19.36 -10.71
N ASP A 31 -1.43 20.41 -11.41
CA ASP A 31 -2.33 21.26 -12.23
C ASP A 31 -3.06 20.44 -13.29
N LYS A 32 -2.34 19.60 -14.03
CA LYS A 32 -2.94 18.73 -15.06
C LYS A 32 -3.93 17.73 -14.47
N LEU A 33 -3.64 17.19 -13.29
CA LEU A 33 -4.57 16.30 -12.60
C LEU A 33 -5.82 17.04 -12.17
N LYS A 34 -5.66 18.23 -11.62
CA LYS A 34 -6.78 19.09 -11.20
C LYS A 34 -7.69 19.46 -12.39
N GLU A 35 -7.10 19.89 -13.49
CA GLU A 35 -7.84 20.19 -14.73
C GLU A 35 -8.63 18.95 -15.19
N HIS A 36 -7.97 17.81 -15.28
CA HIS A 36 -8.62 16.57 -15.68
C HIS A 36 -9.79 16.16 -14.76
N LEU A 37 -9.64 16.32 -13.45
CA LEU A 37 -10.71 16.03 -12.50
C LEU A 37 -11.89 16.98 -12.66
N ILE A 38 -11.64 18.27 -12.92
CA ILE A 38 -12.68 19.27 -13.16
C ILE A 38 -13.44 18.94 -14.47
N GLU A 39 -12.73 18.63 -15.54
CA GLU A 39 -13.33 18.28 -16.85
C GLU A 39 -14.22 17.03 -16.79
N HIS A 40 -13.94 16.13 -15.82
CA HIS A 40 -14.66 14.86 -15.69
C HIS A 40 -15.50 14.77 -14.40
N PHE A 41 -15.77 15.90 -13.78
CA PHE A 41 -16.45 15.94 -12.48
C PHE A 41 -17.86 15.31 -12.52
N GLU A 42 -18.56 15.38 -13.65
CA GLU A 42 -19.86 14.76 -13.85
C GLU A 42 -19.85 13.23 -13.67
N LYS A 43 -18.69 12.58 -13.81
CA LYS A 43 -18.56 11.13 -13.58
C LYS A 43 -18.82 10.74 -12.13
N LEU A 44 -18.68 11.66 -11.18
CA LEU A 44 -18.99 11.42 -9.77
C LEU A 44 -20.49 11.15 -9.52
N THR A 45 -21.36 11.47 -10.45
CA THR A 45 -22.81 11.19 -10.36
C THR A 45 -23.16 9.75 -10.73
N ARG A 46 -22.20 8.95 -11.12
CA ARG A 46 -22.38 7.56 -11.56
C ARG A 46 -21.60 6.61 -10.68
N TYR A 47 -22.07 5.38 -10.59
CA TYR A 47 -21.26 4.31 -10.00
C TYR A 47 -19.97 4.10 -10.80
N PRO A 48 -18.85 3.81 -10.14
CA PRO A 48 -17.64 3.45 -10.84
C PRO A 48 -17.81 2.16 -11.65
N GLU A 49 -16.96 1.98 -12.65
CA GLU A 49 -16.94 0.77 -13.44
C GLU A 49 -16.66 -0.45 -12.54
N PRO A 50 -17.48 -1.50 -12.62
CA PRO A 50 -17.22 -2.71 -11.86
C PRO A 50 -15.81 -3.27 -12.14
N ASP A 51 -15.12 -3.70 -11.09
CA ASP A 51 -13.80 -4.32 -11.16
C ASP A 51 -12.70 -3.44 -11.83
N ALA A 52 -12.96 -2.15 -12.03
CA ALA A 52 -12.06 -1.21 -12.71
C ALA A 52 -11.49 -1.76 -14.04
N ALA A 53 -12.31 -2.44 -14.84
CA ALA A 53 -11.89 -3.20 -16.02
C ALA A 53 -11.09 -2.36 -17.03
N THR A 54 -11.50 -1.11 -17.27
CA THR A 54 -10.76 -0.21 -18.17
C THR A 54 -9.36 0.11 -17.65
N LEU A 55 -9.24 0.37 -16.34
CA LEU A 55 -7.93 0.64 -15.73
C LEU A 55 -7.04 -0.61 -15.74
N LYS A 56 -7.58 -1.77 -15.42
CA LYS A 56 -6.84 -3.06 -15.49
C LYS A 56 -6.28 -3.30 -16.89
N ARG A 57 -7.09 -3.08 -17.93
CA ARG A 57 -6.68 -3.21 -19.33
C ARG A 57 -5.53 -2.26 -19.70
N LEU A 58 -5.61 -1.01 -19.26
CA LEU A 58 -4.56 -0.02 -19.50
C LEU A 58 -3.25 -0.38 -18.80
N LEU A 59 -3.33 -0.81 -17.53
CA LEU A 59 -2.18 -1.26 -16.75
C LEU A 59 -1.58 -2.54 -17.34
N ALA A 60 -2.39 -3.52 -17.72
CA ALA A 60 -1.96 -4.75 -18.35
C ALA A 60 -1.12 -4.48 -19.61
N ARG A 61 -1.59 -3.58 -20.47
CA ARG A 61 -0.85 -3.16 -21.68
C ARG A 61 0.45 -2.42 -21.33
N ARG A 62 0.41 -1.54 -20.32
CA ARG A 62 1.59 -0.74 -19.94
C ARG A 62 2.71 -1.57 -19.36
N TYR A 63 2.36 -2.58 -18.56
CA TYR A 63 3.32 -3.42 -17.83
C TYR A 63 3.51 -4.81 -18.45
N GLU A 64 2.87 -5.08 -19.60
CA GLU A 64 2.96 -6.34 -20.33
C GLU A 64 2.58 -7.57 -19.46
N ILE A 65 1.57 -7.39 -18.61
CA ILE A 65 1.02 -8.44 -17.75
C ILE A 65 -0.44 -8.73 -18.10
N LYS A 66 -0.96 -9.86 -17.64
CA LYS A 66 -2.37 -10.19 -17.86
C LYS A 66 -3.30 -9.39 -16.95
N GLU A 67 -4.49 -9.05 -17.43
CA GLU A 67 -5.52 -8.33 -16.65
C GLU A 67 -5.90 -9.10 -15.37
N GLU A 68 -5.92 -10.43 -15.43
CA GLU A 68 -6.22 -11.31 -14.28
C GLU A 68 -5.20 -11.21 -13.12
N ASN A 69 -3.99 -10.71 -13.39
CA ASN A 69 -2.93 -10.51 -12.40
C ASN A 69 -2.96 -9.11 -11.79
N ILE A 70 -4.02 -8.34 -12.04
CA ILE A 70 -4.15 -6.98 -11.53
C ILE A 70 -5.39 -6.89 -10.65
N VAL A 71 -5.20 -6.42 -9.42
CA VAL A 71 -6.28 -6.03 -8.51
C VAL A 71 -6.18 -4.53 -8.28
N VAL A 72 -7.28 -3.82 -8.51
CA VAL A 72 -7.37 -2.39 -8.26
C VAL A 72 -8.07 -2.18 -6.92
N THR A 73 -7.42 -1.42 -6.05
CA THR A 73 -7.93 -1.15 -4.70
C THR A 73 -7.89 0.34 -4.39
N ASN A 74 -8.67 0.74 -3.40
CA ASN A 74 -8.63 2.11 -2.89
C ASN A 74 -7.41 2.29 -1.96
N GLY A 75 -6.25 2.47 -2.57
CA GLY A 75 -4.96 2.53 -1.90
C GLY A 75 -4.38 1.15 -1.56
N SER A 76 -3.07 1.12 -1.25
CA SER A 76 -2.32 -0.12 -0.96
C SER A 76 -2.76 -0.79 0.34
N ILE A 77 -3.24 -0.03 1.32
CA ILE A 77 -3.72 -0.58 2.61
C ILE A 77 -4.82 -1.62 2.35
N THR A 78 -5.82 -1.28 1.53
CA THR A 78 -6.89 -2.22 1.18
C THR A 78 -6.33 -3.50 0.56
N ALA A 79 -5.30 -3.40 -0.30
CA ALA A 79 -4.66 -4.57 -0.88
C ALA A 79 -4.01 -5.47 0.19
N PHE A 80 -3.34 -4.89 1.20
CA PHE A 80 -2.72 -5.66 2.29
C PHE A 80 -3.76 -6.44 3.10
N TYR A 81 -4.89 -5.81 3.43
CA TYR A 81 -5.97 -6.49 4.15
C TYR A 81 -6.63 -7.60 3.31
N LEU A 82 -6.83 -7.38 2.01
CA LEU A 82 -7.36 -8.41 1.12
C LEU A 82 -6.40 -9.60 0.98
N LEU A 83 -5.10 -9.34 0.88
CA LEU A 83 -4.08 -10.38 0.86
C LEU A 83 -4.08 -11.18 2.17
N ALA A 84 -4.02 -10.50 3.31
CA ALA A 84 -4.07 -11.16 4.60
C ALA A 84 -5.36 -11.98 4.79
N GLN A 85 -6.49 -11.47 4.32
CA GLN A 85 -7.75 -12.19 4.33
C GLN A 85 -7.72 -13.45 3.46
N ALA A 86 -7.13 -13.37 2.26
CA ALA A 86 -7.04 -14.49 1.33
C ALA A 86 -6.20 -15.64 1.90
N TRP A 87 -5.21 -15.33 2.74
CA TRP A 87 -4.36 -16.32 3.43
C TRP A 87 -4.60 -16.36 4.94
N ARG A 88 -5.85 -16.18 5.37
CA ARG A 88 -6.21 -16.20 6.79
C ARG A 88 -5.59 -17.40 7.52
N GLY A 89 -5.01 -17.14 8.70
CA GLY A 89 -4.38 -18.17 9.53
C GLY A 89 -3.01 -18.65 9.01
N ALA A 90 -2.45 -18.02 7.98
CA ALA A 90 -1.14 -18.38 7.46
C ALA A 90 0.00 -17.93 8.40
N LYS A 91 1.19 -18.44 8.13
CA LYS A 91 2.43 -17.93 8.73
C LYS A 91 2.95 -16.79 7.88
N SER A 92 3.20 -15.64 8.51
CA SER A 92 3.70 -14.45 7.84
C SER A 92 4.96 -13.93 8.52
N MET A 93 5.94 -13.54 7.73
CA MET A 93 7.12 -12.85 8.21
C MET A 93 7.09 -11.41 7.73
N ILE A 94 7.35 -10.49 8.63
CA ILE A 94 7.34 -9.04 8.36
C ILE A 94 8.73 -8.49 8.58
N ALA A 95 9.31 -7.90 7.53
CA ALA A 95 10.57 -7.18 7.66
C ALA A 95 10.36 -5.91 8.50
N ILE A 96 11.23 -5.64 9.46
CA ILE A 96 11.16 -4.46 10.32
C ILE A 96 12.47 -3.68 10.32
N PRO A 97 12.44 -2.32 10.38
CA PRO A 97 11.23 -1.49 10.46
C PRO A 97 10.46 -1.42 9.13
N SER A 98 9.13 -1.44 9.19
CA SER A 98 8.26 -1.30 8.02
C SER A 98 6.93 -0.65 8.40
N PHE A 99 6.02 -0.56 7.42
CA PHE A 99 4.72 0.04 7.61
C PHE A 99 3.84 -0.81 8.56
N SER A 100 3.23 -0.17 9.56
CA SER A 100 2.45 -0.85 10.61
C SER A 100 1.27 -1.67 10.08
N GLU A 101 0.67 -1.24 8.97
CA GLU A 101 -0.49 -1.90 8.39
C GLU A 101 -0.24 -3.34 7.94
N TYR A 102 1.02 -3.73 7.69
CA TYR A 102 1.34 -5.13 7.42
C TYR A 102 1.04 -6.02 8.62
N GLU A 103 1.47 -5.58 9.82
CA GLU A 103 1.19 -6.30 11.05
C GLU A 103 -0.31 -6.28 11.38
N ASP A 104 -0.95 -5.12 11.26
CA ASP A 104 -2.36 -4.96 11.61
C ASP A 104 -3.25 -5.82 10.71
N ALA A 105 -2.99 -5.87 9.40
CA ALA A 105 -3.69 -6.74 8.47
C ALA A 105 -3.51 -8.23 8.81
N CYS A 106 -2.27 -8.64 9.10
CA CYS A 106 -1.97 -10.03 9.48
C CYS A 106 -2.63 -10.42 10.80
N ARG A 107 -2.59 -9.55 11.82
CA ARG A 107 -3.23 -9.80 13.12
C ARG A 107 -4.74 -9.93 13.01
N LEU A 108 -5.39 -9.04 12.24
CA LEU A 108 -6.84 -9.08 12.01
C LEU A 108 -7.28 -10.40 11.39
N HIS A 109 -6.44 -11.00 10.55
CA HIS A 109 -6.74 -12.24 9.86
C HIS A 109 -6.05 -13.48 10.47
N GLU A 110 -5.66 -13.38 11.75
CA GLU A 110 -5.21 -14.52 12.57
C GLU A 110 -3.91 -15.19 12.07
N HIS A 111 -3.02 -14.42 11.43
CA HIS A 111 -1.73 -14.96 11.00
C HIS A 111 -0.79 -15.21 12.19
N GLU A 112 -0.01 -16.27 12.11
CA GLU A 112 1.16 -16.46 12.97
C GLU A 112 2.29 -15.57 12.45
N ILE A 113 2.60 -14.48 13.19
CA ILE A 113 3.52 -13.45 12.71
C ILE A 113 4.90 -13.66 13.33
N SER A 114 5.93 -13.64 12.49
CA SER A 114 7.32 -13.50 12.87
C SER A 114 7.90 -12.20 12.30
N PHE A 115 8.86 -11.62 13.00
CA PHE A 115 9.51 -10.39 12.56
C PHE A 115 10.95 -10.67 12.15
N PHE A 116 11.33 -10.08 11.02
CA PHE A 116 12.70 -10.11 10.52
C PHE A 116 13.29 -8.70 10.60
N PRO A 117 14.26 -8.44 11.50
CA PRO A 117 14.97 -7.18 11.52
C PRO A 117 15.82 -7.04 10.25
N THR A 118 15.56 -5.99 9.45
CA THR A 118 16.45 -5.68 8.33
C THR A 118 17.68 -4.98 8.90
N SER A 119 18.84 -5.66 8.85
CA SER A 119 20.12 -4.98 8.95
C SER A 119 20.42 -4.25 7.64
N ASP A 120 21.40 -3.36 7.62
CA ASP A 120 21.83 -2.67 6.40
C ASP A 120 22.30 -3.63 5.29
N ASP A 121 22.49 -4.88 5.62
CA ASP A 121 22.91 -5.95 4.71
C ASP A 121 21.78 -6.98 4.49
N LEU A 122 21.04 -6.80 3.40
CA LEU A 122 20.01 -7.74 2.95
C LEU A 122 20.58 -9.07 2.44
N SER A 123 21.90 -9.21 2.31
CA SER A 123 22.53 -10.46 1.85
C SER A 123 22.45 -11.59 2.89
N GLU A 124 22.13 -11.26 4.15
CA GLU A 124 21.92 -12.25 5.22
C GLU A 124 20.53 -12.92 5.16
N LEU A 125 19.63 -12.45 4.26
CA LEU A 125 18.38 -13.15 3.99
C LEU A 125 18.67 -14.54 3.41
N SER A 126 18.61 -15.55 4.24
CA SER A 126 18.78 -16.92 3.77
C SER A 126 17.62 -17.31 2.86
N LEU A 127 17.90 -18.12 1.84
CA LEU A 127 16.88 -18.65 0.92
C LEU A 127 15.75 -19.43 1.61
N GLU A 128 15.96 -19.89 2.86
CA GLU A 128 14.90 -20.49 3.67
C GLU A 128 13.78 -19.52 4.00
N LEU A 129 14.06 -18.22 4.00
CA LEU A 129 13.06 -17.17 4.18
C LEU A 129 12.30 -16.83 2.89
N SER A 130 12.76 -17.30 1.75
CA SER A 130 12.10 -17.09 0.44
C SER A 130 10.79 -17.87 0.26
N LEU A 131 10.48 -18.79 1.17
CA LEU A 131 9.20 -19.52 1.22
C LEU A 131 8.08 -18.76 1.93
N ILE A 132 8.31 -17.49 2.24
CA ILE A 132 7.27 -16.66 2.81
C ILE A 132 6.39 -16.17 1.69
N HIS A 133 5.28 -16.87 1.55
CA HIS A 133 4.20 -16.39 0.75
C HIS A 133 3.42 -15.35 1.56
N ILE A 134 3.45 -14.11 1.07
CA ILE A 134 2.44 -13.13 1.42
C ILE A 134 1.18 -13.55 0.71
#